data_097f083279866c33a81d5d0bfccb4ae3
#
_entry.id   097f083279866c33a81d5d0bfccb4ae3
#
_cell.length_a   1.000
_cell.length_b   1.000
_cell.length_c   1.000
_cell.angle_alpha   90.00
_cell.angle_beta   90.00
_cell.angle_gamma   90.00
#
_symmetry.space_group_name_H-M   'P 1'
#
loop_
_entity.id
_entity.type
_entity.pdbx_description
1 polymer ?
#
loop_
_entity_poly.entity_id
_entity_poly.type
_entity_poly.pdbx_seq_one_letter_code
_entity_poly.pdbx_strand_id
1 'polypeptide(L)'
;GDFSSATTAAYWLDALAGIKYLRNLNKFSHVGILGHSEGGSIGYMLGASGNVAFIVSLAGPACKVDTLMMLQLNELSKVQGAKEDVVHNVAEARQLLLSQNSGPWLKAFLDMDFSSFLQLVKCPVMALGGSNDLNVPAEFNMQWLKKGLPQNSKNVIKIYPGLNHLFQHSSTGNPLDYVNIEETISEEVLNDVCSWINKITNTHH
;
A
#
# COMPACT_ATOMS: atom_id res chain seq x y z
N GLY A 1 -13.40 16.30 8.69
CA GLY A 1 -14.30 15.14 8.59
C GLY A 1 -14.41 14.39 9.90
N ASP A 2 -15.35 13.48 9.97
CA ASP A 2 -15.51 12.61 11.13
C ASP A 2 -14.74 11.31 10.91
N PHE A 3 -13.62 11.15 11.60
CA PHE A 3 -12.77 9.96 11.50
C PHE A 3 -13.47 8.67 11.95
N SER A 4 -14.43 8.78 12.88
CA SER A 4 -15.14 7.61 13.42
C SER A 4 -16.04 6.89 12.41
N SER A 5 -16.48 7.63 11.38
CA SER A 5 -17.33 7.11 10.30
C SER A 5 -16.60 6.97 8.95
N ALA A 6 -15.32 7.39 8.87
CA ALA A 6 -14.53 7.34 7.64
C ALA A 6 -14.27 5.90 7.18
N THR A 7 -14.18 5.72 5.87
CA THR A 7 -13.86 4.45 5.21
C THR A 7 -12.81 4.68 4.12
N THR A 8 -12.26 3.63 3.55
CA THR A 8 -11.37 3.72 2.37
C THR A 8 -11.96 4.59 1.25
N ALA A 9 -13.27 4.51 1.03
CA ALA A 9 -13.95 5.34 0.03
C ALA A 9 -13.93 6.84 0.40
N ALA A 10 -14.09 7.17 1.68
CA ALA A 10 -13.97 8.55 2.16
C ALA A 10 -12.55 9.10 1.94
N TYR A 11 -11.53 8.32 2.32
CA TYR A 11 -10.12 8.71 2.10
C TYR A 11 -9.77 8.87 0.62
N TRP A 12 -10.31 8.00 -0.24
CA TRP A 12 -10.19 8.15 -1.69
C TRP A 12 -10.79 9.46 -2.19
N LEU A 13 -11.99 9.85 -1.71
CA LEU A 13 -12.64 11.11 -2.06
C LEU A 13 -11.83 12.32 -1.60
N ASP A 14 -11.26 12.28 -0.41
CA ASP A 14 -10.42 13.35 0.13
C ASP A 14 -9.14 13.51 -0.71
N ALA A 15 -8.47 12.42 -1.04
CA ALA A 15 -7.30 12.43 -1.90
C ALA A 15 -7.64 12.96 -3.31
N LEU A 16 -8.78 12.53 -3.87
CA LEU A 16 -9.27 13.03 -5.16
C LEU A 16 -9.56 14.54 -5.13
N ALA A 17 -10.13 15.04 -4.05
CA ALA A 17 -10.38 16.47 -3.87
C ALA A 17 -9.07 17.27 -3.86
N GLY A 18 -8.05 16.78 -3.13
CA GLY A 18 -6.71 17.39 -3.12
C GLY A 18 -6.06 17.41 -4.50
N ILE A 19 -6.14 16.31 -5.25
CA ILE A 19 -5.61 16.24 -6.63
C ILE A 19 -6.32 17.22 -7.54
N LYS A 20 -7.66 17.29 -7.50
CA LYS A 20 -8.44 18.24 -8.28
C LYS A 20 -8.07 19.69 -7.96
N TYR A 21 -7.90 20.00 -6.68
CA TYR A 21 -7.46 21.32 -6.24
C TYR A 21 -6.09 21.68 -6.84
N LEU A 22 -5.09 20.81 -6.72
CA LEU A 22 -3.76 21.06 -7.27
C LEU A 22 -3.77 21.23 -8.79
N ARG A 23 -4.56 20.43 -9.50
CA ARG A 23 -4.70 20.54 -10.97
C ARG A 23 -5.35 21.86 -11.38
N ASN A 24 -6.36 22.32 -10.64
CA ASN A 24 -7.06 23.58 -10.92
C ASN A 24 -6.17 24.82 -10.71
N LEU A 25 -5.09 24.71 -9.94
CA LEU A 25 -4.11 25.79 -9.80
C LEU A 25 -3.36 26.09 -11.09
N ASN A 26 -3.30 25.16 -12.04
CA ASN A 26 -2.56 25.26 -13.32
C ASN A 26 -1.08 25.64 -13.14
N LYS A 27 -0.48 25.25 -11.99
CA LYS A 27 0.91 25.56 -11.64
C LYS A 27 1.85 24.37 -11.78
N PHE A 28 1.30 23.16 -11.92
CA PHE A 28 2.07 21.92 -11.92
C PHE A 28 1.84 21.17 -13.22
N SER A 29 2.92 20.76 -13.88
CA SER A 29 2.86 19.93 -15.08
C SER A 29 2.39 18.50 -14.79
N HIS A 30 2.72 17.98 -13.61
CA HIS A 30 2.36 16.64 -13.16
C HIS A 30 1.85 16.68 -11.72
N VAL A 31 0.76 15.97 -11.46
CA VAL A 31 0.25 15.71 -10.11
C VAL A 31 0.17 14.19 -9.95
N GLY A 32 1.06 13.65 -9.15
CA GLY A 32 1.10 12.22 -8.78
C GLY A 32 0.60 11.98 -7.38
N ILE A 33 0.62 10.73 -6.95
CA ILE A 33 0.34 10.34 -5.57
C ILE A 33 1.45 9.43 -5.04
N LEU A 34 1.86 9.69 -3.80
CA LEU A 34 2.66 8.79 -3.00
C LEU A 34 1.80 8.39 -1.80
N GLY A 35 1.58 7.09 -1.62
CA GLY A 35 0.79 6.56 -0.53
C GLY A 35 1.47 5.38 0.14
N HIS A 36 1.33 5.30 1.47
CA HIS A 36 1.82 4.19 2.30
C HIS A 36 0.65 3.32 2.73
N SER A 37 0.84 2.00 2.73
CA SER A 37 -0.14 1.02 3.19
C SER A 37 -1.49 1.21 2.46
N GLU A 38 -2.62 1.40 3.15
CA GLU A 38 -3.93 1.72 2.53
C GLU A 38 -3.85 2.92 1.57
N GLY A 39 -3.00 3.92 1.87
CA GLY A 39 -2.76 5.06 0.98
C GLY A 39 -2.18 4.67 -0.38
N GLY A 40 -1.33 3.62 -0.41
CA GLY A 40 -0.83 3.04 -1.66
C GLY A 40 -1.94 2.38 -2.49
N SER A 41 -2.87 1.70 -1.84
CA SER A 41 -4.06 1.10 -2.48
C SER A 41 -5.01 2.17 -3.04
N ILE A 42 -5.21 3.26 -2.28
CA ILE A 42 -5.95 4.44 -2.76
C ILE A 42 -5.28 5.01 -4.02
N GLY A 43 -3.95 4.96 -4.08
CA GLY A 43 -3.20 5.31 -5.28
C GLY A 43 -3.62 4.49 -6.51
N TYR A 44 -3.80 3.17 -6.38
CA TYR A 44 -4.30 2.33 -7.49
C TYR A 44 -5.71 2.71 -7.92
N MET A 45 -6.61 3.01 -6.98
CA MET A 45 -7.97 3.47 -7.29
C MET A 45 -7.94 4.82 -8.05
N LEU A 46 -7.09 5.74 -7.65
CA LEU A 46 -6.91 7.04 -8.33
C LEU A 46 -6.30 6.88 -9.73
N GLY A 47 -5.33 5.97 -9.87
CA GLY A 47 -4.73 5.63 -11.15
C GLY A 47 -5.71 4.98 -12.12
N ALA A 48 -6.56 4.08 -11.62
CA ALA A 48 -7.62 3.42 -12.40
C ALA A 48 -8.63 4.45 -12.94
N SER A 49 -8.96 5.46 -12.16
CA SER A 49 -9.85 6.56 -12.57
C SER A 49 -9.17 7.62 -13.45
N GLY A 50 -7.86 7.53 -13.69
CA GLY A 50 -7.11 8.45 -14.55
C GLY A 50 -6.85 9.83 -13.92
N ASN A 51 -6.90 9.93 -12.60
CA ASN A 51 -6.78 11.20 -11.90
C ASN A 51 -5.35 11.61 -11.53
N VAL A 52 -4.36 10.73 -11.68
CA VAL A 52 -2.96 10.98 -11.31
C VAL A 52 -2.01 10.73 -12.46
N ALA A 53 -0.90 11.47 -12.50
CA ALA A 53 0.13 11.32 -13.52
C ALA A 53 1.06 10.12 -13.25
N PHE A 54 1.21 9.72 -11.99
CA PHE A 54 1.98 8.57 -11.54
C PHE A 54 1.56 8.15 -10.13
N ILE A 55 1.93 6.93 -9.75
CA ILE A 55 1.70 6.36 -8.41
C ILE A 55 3.04 5.89 -7.84
N VAL A 56 3.34 6.27 -6.58
CA VAL A 56 4.31 5.60 -5.74
C VAL A 56 3.54 4.93 -4.60
N SER A 57 3.55 3.61 -4.58
CA SER A 57 2.89 2.79 -3.57
C SER A 57 3.93 2.16 -2.66
N LEU A 58 4.00 2.63 -1.42
CA LEU A 58 4.85 2.08 -0.37
C LEU A 58 4.05 1.06 0.44
N ALA A 59 4.35 -0.22 0.27
CA ALA A 59 3.68 -1.33 0.94
C ALA A 59 2.14 -1.31 0.81
N GLY A 60 1.61 -0.80 -0.32
CA GLY A 60 0.16 -0.74 -0.54
C GLY A 60 -0.41 -2.10 -0.92
N PRO A 61 -1.46 -2.59 -0.21
CA PRO A 61 -2.20 -3.79 -0.60
C PRO A 61 -2.67 -3.74 -2.06
N ALA A 62 -2.41 -4.81 -2.80
CA ALA A 62 -2.76 -4.94 -4.22
C ALA A 62 -3.66 -6.16 -4.49
N CYS A 63 -4.20 -6.75 -3.44
CA CYS A 63 -4.99 -7.97 -3.46
C CYS A 63 -6.29 -7.80 -2.68
N LYS A 64 -7.03 -8.90 -2.51
CA LYS A 64 -8.22 -8.94 -1.65
C LYS A 64 -7.80 -8.79 -0.19
N VAL A 65 -8.39 -7.80 0.50
CA VAL A 65 -7.95 -7.38 1.83
C VAL A 65 -8.20 -8.47 2.88
N ASP A 66 -9.33 -9.15 2.85
CA ASP A 66 -9.63 -10.21 3.84
C ASP A 66 -8.60 -11.37 3.78
N THR A 67 -8.13 -11.71 2.59
CA THR A 67 -7.05 -12.70 2.39
C THR A 67 -5.72 -12.17 2.92
N LEU A 68 -5.40 -10.89 2.66
CA LEU A 68 -4.20 -10.26 3.19
C LEU A 68 -4.20 -10.23 4.71
N MET A 69 -5.32 -9.85 5.32
CA MET A 69 -5.46 -9.77 6.78
C MET A 69 -5.35 -11.13 7.46
N MET A 70 -5.79 -12.21 6.79
CA MET A 70 -5.56 -13.57 7.27
C MET A 70 -4.06 -13.90 7.33
N LEU A 71 -3.31 -13.57 6.27
CA LEU A 71 -1.86 -13.77 6.24
C LEU A 71 -1.17 -12.92 7.30
N GLN A 72 -1.54 -11.64 7.43
CA GLN A 72 -1.00 -10.73 8.43
C GLN A 72 -1.18 -11.28 9.85
N LEU A 73 -2.38 -11.74 10.20
CA LEU A 73 -2.66 -12.32 11.51
C LEU A 73 -1.73 -13.49 11.83
N ASN A 74 -1.53 -14.39 10.87
CA ASN A 74 -0.68 -15.56 11.06
C ASN A 74 0.80 -15.16 11.18
N GLU A 75 1.30 -14.27 10.32
CA GLU A 75 2.70 -13.81 10.40
C GLU A 75 2.98 -13.05 11.71
N LEU A 76 2.09 -12.16 12.12
CA LEU A 76 2.23 -11.44 13.40
C LEU A 76 2.19 -12.40 14.60
N SER A 77 1.34 -13.41 14.58
CA SER A 77 1.24 -14.39 15.66
C SER A 77 2.49 -15.24 15.77
N LYS A 78 3.14 -15.61 14.64
CA LYS A 78 4.39 -16.37 14.63
C LYS A 78 5.52 -15.60 15.32
N VAL A 79 5.69 -14.31 15.05
CA VAL A 79 6.72 -13.51 15.73
C VAL A 79 6.40 -13.25 17.21
N GLN A 80 5.14 -13.44 17.61
CA GLN A 80 4.71 -13.41 19.02
C GLN A 80 4.80 -14.80 19.69
N GLY A 81 5.31 -15.81 19.01
CA GLY A 81 5.58 -17.14 19.56
C GLY A 81 4.54 -18.22 19.24
N ALA A 82 3.55 -17.95 18.40
CA ALA A 82 2.64 -19.00 17.92
C ALA A 82 3.41 -20.01 17.07
N LYS A 83 3.18 -21.32 17.34
CA LYS A 83 3.83 -22.42 16.62
C LYS A 83 3.09 -22.79 15.33
N GLU A 84 1.81 -22.45 15.27
CA GLU A 84 0.89 -22.75 14.16
C GLU A 84 0.10 -21.50 13.78
N ASP A 85 -0.53 -21.55 12.62
CA ASP A 85 -1.42 -20.49 12.18
C ASP A 85 -2.62 -20.34 13.14
N VAL A 86 -2.92 -19.12 13.55
CA VAL A 86 -4.01 -18.81 14.50
C VAL A 86 -5.36 -18.71 13.81
N VAL A 87 -5.38 -18.56 12.49
CA VAL A 87 -6.58 -18.61 11.64
C VAL A 87 -6.29 -19.43 10.39
N HIS A 88 -7.23 -20.31 10.00
CA HIS A 88 -7.02 -21.27 8.91
C HIS A 88 -7.76 -20.90 7.62
N ASN A 89 -8.66 -19.93 7.69
CA ASN A 89 -9.41 -19.43 6.55
C ASN A 89 -9.84 -17.98 6.75
N VAL A 90 -10.28 -17.35 5.65
CA VAL A 90 -10.72 -15.95 5.63
C VAL A 90 -11.91 -15.69 6.56
N ALA A 91 -12.84 -16.64 6.71
CA ALA A 91 -14.00 -16.45 7.57
C ALA A 91 -13.60 -16.35 9.05
N GLU A 92 -12.69 -17.21 9.51
CA GLU A 92 -12.10 -17.15 10.86
C GLU A 92 -11.36 -15.84 11.09
N ALA A 93 -10.53 -15.41 10.12
CA ALA A 93 -9.80 -14.16 10.22
C ALA A 93 -10.76 -12.95 10.34
N ARG A 94 -11.80 -12.89 9.50
CA ARG A 94 -12.82 -11.85 9.56
C ARG A 94 -13.56 -11.85 10.90
N GLN A 95 -13.95 -13.01 11.39
CA GLN A 95 -14.64 -13.13 12.68
C GLN A 95 -13.75 -12.62 13.83
N LEU A 96 -12.49 -13.03 13.86
CA LEU A 96 -11.52 -12.57 14.87
C LEU A 96 -11.34 -11.06 14.84
N LEU A 97 -11.05 -10.49 13.68
CA LEU A 97 -10.83 -9.05 13.50
C LEU A 97 -12.05 -8.23 13.90
N LEU A 98 -13.24 -8.63 13.46
CA LEU A 98 -14.50 -7.91 13.76
C LEU A 98 -14.95 -8.08 15.22
N SER A 99 -14.50 -9.12 15.93
CA SER A 99 -14.72 -9.25 17.37
C SER A 99 -13.90 -8.25 18.17
N GLN A 100 -12.71 -7.88 17.68
CA GLN A 100 -11.81 -6.92 18.33
C GLN A 100 -12.12 -5.48 17.96
N ASN A 101 -12.54 -5.24 16.71
CA ASN A 101 -12.89 -3.93 16.19
C ASN A 101 -14.02 -4.04 15.16
N SER A 102 -15.20 -3.59 15.52
CA SER A 102 -16.38 -3.61 14.64
C SER A 102 -16.66 -2.27 13.95
N GLY A 103 -15.70 -1.34 13.95
CA GLY A 103 -15.84 -0.03 13.35
C GLY A 103 -16.14 -0.07 11.84
N PRO A 104 -16.74 1.00 11.29
CA PRO A 104 -17.15 1.05 9.88
C PRO A 104 -15.97 0.94 8.92
N TRP A 105 -14.82 1.50 9.30
CA TRP A 105 -13.61 1.39 8.49
C TRP A 105 -13.17 -0.06 8.28
N LEU A 106 -13.01 -0.83 9.36
CA LEU A 106 -12.52 -2.21 9.25
C LEU A 106 -13.48 -3.08 8.44
N LYS A 107 -14.81 -2.92 8.64
CA LYS A 107 -15.81 -3.64 7.86
C LYS A 107 -15.68 -3.36 6.37
N ALA A 108 -15.63 -2.08 6.00
CA ALA A 108 -15.49 -1.66 4.62
C ALA A 108 -14.14 -2.09 4.02
N PHE A 109 -13.05 -1.98 4.79
CA PHE A 109 -11.71 -2.36 4.35
C PHE A 109 -11.60 -3.85 4.05
N LEU A 110 -12.13 -4.72 4.90
CA LEU A 110 -12.15 -6.17 4.70
C LEU A 110 -12.92 -6.60 3.44
N ASP A 111 -13.85 -5.78 2.96
CA ASP A 111 -14.62 -6.05 1.73
C ASP A 111 -13.91 -5.56 0.47
N MET A 112 -12.78 -4.82 0.59
CA MET A 112 -12.04 -4.31 -0.56
C MET A 112 -11.28 -5.41 -1.29
N ASP A 113 -11.32 -5.32 -2.63
CA ASP A 113 -10.45 -6.08 -3.52
C ASP A 113 -9.68 -5.10 -4.41
N PHE A 114 -8.47 -4.75 -3.99
CA PHE A 114 -7.64 -3.80 -4.73
C PHE A 114 -7.11 -4.36 -6.05
N SER A 115 -7.07 -5.68 -6.21
CA SER A 115 -6.64 -6.30 -7.47
C SER A 115 -7.55 -5.93 -8.65
N SER A 116 -8.82 -5.67 -8.38
CA SER A 116 -9.79 -5.26 -9.40
C SER A 116 -9.48 -3.92 -10.06
N PHE A 117 -8.71 -3.05 -9.38
CA PHE A 117 -8.32 -1.75 -9.92
C PHE A 117 -7.05 -1.81 -10.75
N LEU A 118 -6.16 -2.77 -10.50
CA LEU A 118 -4.81 -2.79 -11.07
C LEU A 118 -4.82 -2.74 -12.61
N GLN A 119 -5.64 -3.57 -13.26
CA GLN A 119 -5.73 -3.62 -14.73
C GLN A 119 -6.27 -2.34 -15.36
N LEU A 120 -6.91 -1.48 -14.58
CA LEU A 120 -7.49 -0.21 -15.01
C LEU A 120 -6.54 0.97 -14.82
N VAL A 121 -5.39 0.76 -14.16
CA VAL A 121 -4.39 1.82 -13.93
C VAL A 121 -3.82 2.31 -15.25
N LYS A 122 -3.84 3.63 -15.47
CA LYS A 122 -3.49 4.27 -16.75
C LYS A 122 -2.14 5.01 -16.71
N CYS A 123 -1.49 5.07 -15.57
CA CYS A 123 -0.26 5.82 -15.37
C CYS A 123 0.89 4.92 -14.89
N PRO A 124 2.16 5.38 -14.97
CA PRO A 124 3.28 4.66 -14.37
C PRO A 124 3.11 4.42 -12.88
N VAL A 125 3.55 3.24 -12.42
CA VAL A 125 3.49 2.80 -11.03
C VAL A 125 4.87 2.39 -10.55
N MET A 126 5.29 2.94 -9.41
CA MET A 126 6.37 2.41 -8.59
C MET A 126 5.77 1.78 -7.35
N ALA A 127 5.84 0.46 -7.24
CA ALA A 127 5.32 -0.31 -6.11
C ALA A 127 6.48 -0.94 -5.34
N LEU A 128 6.59 -0.61 -4.08
CA LEU A 128 7.69 -0.98 -3.21
C LEU A 128 7.20 -1.75 -1.99
N GLY A 129 8.00 -2.71 -1.51
CA GLY A 129 7.74 -3.46 -0.28
C GLY A 129 9.02 -3.82 0.44
N GLY A 130 8.94 -4.09 1.72
CA GLY A 130 10.04 -4.60 2.54
C GLY A 130 9.96 -6.13 2.67
N SER A 131 11.11 -6.84 2.63
CA SER A 131 11.09 -8.30 2.78
C SER A 131 10.66 -8.76 4.17
N ASN A 132 10.79 -7.90 5.17
CA ASN A 132 10.39 -8.15 6.56
C ASN A 132 9.08 -7.42 6.91
N ASP A 133 8.27 -7.10 5.91
CA ASP A 133 6.94 -6.54 6.12
C ASP A 133 5.95 -7.65 6.48
N LEU A 134 5.54 -7.67 7.75
CA LEU A 134 4.55 -8.63 8.27
C LEU A 134 3.11 -8.11 8.12
N ASN A 135 2.91 -6.82 7.84
CA ASN A 135 1.59 -6.25 7.63
C ASN A 135 1.09 -6.50 6.21
N VAL A 136 1.99 -6.34 5.23
CA VAL A 136 1.71 -6.59 3.81
C VAL A 136 2.85 -7.45 3.26
N PRO A 137 2.78 -8.78 3.43
CA PRO A 137 3.85 -9.70 3.00
C PRO A 137 4.22 -9.46 1.54
N ALA A 138 5.46 -8.96 1.34
CA ALA A 138 5.86 -8.36 0.07
C ALA A 138 5.81 -9.37 -1.10
N GLU A 139 6.31 -10.58 -0.91
CA GLU A 139 6.31 -11.60 -1.98
C GLU A 139 4.90 -11.93 -2.45
N PHE A 140 3.96 -12.08 -1.52
CA PHE A 140 2.55 -12.32 -1.84
C PHE A 140 1.94 -11.12 -2.59
N ASN A 141 2.15 -9.90 -2.07
CA ASN A 141 1.55 -8.69 -2.61
C ASN A 141 2.08 -8.36 -4.02
N MET A 142 3.40 -8.49 -4.22
CA MET A 142 4.04 -8.17 -5.51
C MET A 142 3.63 -9.10 -6.65
N GLN A 143 3.18 -10.34 -6.37
CA GLN A 143 2.63 -11.23 -7.38
C GLN A 143 1.34 -10.67 -8.00
N TRP A 144 0.47 -10.06 -7.18
CA TRP A 144 -0.74 -9.42 -7.66
C TRP A 144 -0.44 -8.20 -8.54
N LEU A 145 0.55 -7.39 -8.17
CA LEU A 145 1.00 -6.25 -8.96
C LEU A 145 1.58 -6.69 -10.32
N LYS A 146 2.48 -7.69 -10.31
CA LYS A 146 3.08 -8.23 -11.54
C LYS A 146 2.03 -8.79 -12.50
N LYS A 147 0.97 -9.42 -11.97
CA LYS A 147 -0.11 -10.03 -12.74
C LYS A 147 -1.15 -9.00 -13.20
N GLY A 148 -1.47 -8.01 -12.37
CA GLY A 148 -2.61 -7.12 -12.57
C GLY A 148 -2.29 -5.80 -13.27
N LEU A 149 -1.09 -5.25 -13.10
CA LEU A 149 -0.74 -3.96 -13.72
C LEU A 149 -0.55 -4.09 -15.24
N PRO A 150 -1.07 -3.14 -16.02
CA PRO A 150 -0.79 -3.08 -17.46
C PRO A 150 0.70 -2.98 -17.73
N GLN A 151 1.14 -3.51 -18.87
CA GLN A 151 2.52 -3.38 -19.34
C GLN A 151 2.87 -1.90 -19.53
N ASN A 152 3.88 -1.45 -18.81
CA ASN A 152 4.41 -0.10 -18.93
C ASN A 152 5.91 -0.14 -18.60
N SER A 153 6.75 0.30 -19.53
CA SER A 153 8.22 0.31 -19.37
C SER A 153 8.72 1.21 -18.24
N LYS A 154 7.85 2.09 -17.72
CA LYS A 154 8.13 2.96 -16.59
C LYS A 154 7.71 2.37 -15.25
N ASN A 155 7.00 1.22 -15.23
CA ASN A 155 6.64 0.54 -13.98
C ASN A 155 7.88 -0.03 -13.28
N VAL A 156 7.89 0.09 -11.95
CA VAL A 156 8.90 -0.50 -11.07
C VAL A 156 8.17 -1.27 -9.97
N ILE A 157 8.55 -2.54 -9.78
CA ILE A 157 8.09 -3.38 -8.68
C ILE A 157 9.33 -3.91 -7.98
N LYS A 158 9.59 -3.45 -6.74
CA LYS A 158 10.83 -3.76 -6.01
C LYS A 158 10.54 -4.15 -4.56
N ILE A 159 11.26 -5.18 -4.09
CA ILE A 159 11.30 -5.58 -2.68
C ILE A 159 12.68 -5.21 -2.14
N TYR A 160 12.71 -4.52 -0.99
CA TYR A 160 13.94 -4.16 -0.30
C TYR A 160 14.25 -5.18 0.78
N PRO A 161 15.41 -5.84 0.72
CA PRO A 161 15.82 -6.81 1.73
C PRO A 161 15.95 -6.16 3.12
N GLY A 162 15.43 -6.84 4.15
CA GLY A 162 15.58 -6.42 5.54
C GLY A 162 14.73 -5.23 5.98
N LEU A 163 13.90 -4.66 5.10
CA LEU A 163 13.03 -3.55 5.49
C LEU A 163 11.66 -4.06 5.97
N ASN A 164 11.11 -3.40 7.00
CA ASN A 164 9.79 -3.64 7.57
C ASN A 164 8.69 -2.84 6.80
N HIS A 165 7.47 -2.84 7.35
CA HIS A 165 6.32 -2.12 6.78
C HIS A 165 6.54 -0.60 6.65
N LEU A 166 7.31 0.00 7.55
CA LEU A 166 7.66 1.43 7.51
C LEU A 166 8.93 1.72 6.69
N PHE A 167 9.47 0.70 6.00
CA PHE A 167 10.74 0.80 5.26
C PHE A 167 11.93 1.14 6.14
N GLN A 168 11.91 0.71 7.40
CA GLN A 168 13.04 0.75 8.33
C GLN A 168 13.79 -0.58 8.28
N HIS A 169 15.11 -0.58 8.48
CA HIS A 169 15.88 -1.80 8.68
C HIS A 169 15.42 -2.51 9.96
N SER A 170 14.97 -3.74 9.82
CA SER A 170 14.46 -4.54 10.92
C SER A 170 14.78 -6.01 10.70
N SER A 171 15.32 -6.69 11.71
CA SER A 171 15.60 -8.13 11.65
C SER A 171 14.35 -8.99 11.87
N THR A 172 13.35 -8.48 12.58
CA THR A 172 12.14 -9.22 12.97
C THR A 172 10.92 -8.87 12.14
N GLY A 173 10.84 -7.63 11.65
CA GLY A 173 9.64 -7.06 11.04
C GLY A 173 8.47 -6.85 12.01
N ASN A 174 8.67 -7.16 13.31
CA ASN A 174 7.62 -7.05 14.33
C ASN A 174 7.21 -5.58 14.54
N PRO A 175 5.93 -5.21 14.36
CA PRO A 175 5.47 -3.84 14.56
C PRO A 175 5.70 -3.30 15.99
N LEU A 176 5.80 -4.17 16.99
CA LEU A 176 6.09 -3.76 18.37
C LEU A 176 7.50 -3.20 18.52
N ASP A 177 8.41 -3.50 17.59
CA ASP A 177 9.80 -3.03 17.63
C ASP A 177 9.97 -1.68 16.94
N TYR A 178 9.00 -1.21 16.17
CA TYR A 178 9.12 0.00 15.32
C TYR A 178 9.48 1.26 16.11
N VAL A 179 8.93 1.40 17.32
CA VAL A 179 9.19 2.55 18.19
C VAL A 179 10.63 2.61 18.70
N ASN A 180 11.37 1.50 18.62
CA ASN A 180 12.76 1.40 19.05
C ASN A 180 13.76 1.58 17.90
N ILE A 181 13.28 1.73 16.67
CA ILE A 181 14.11 1.93 15.48
C ILE A 181 14.24 3.43 15.23
N GLU A 182 15.47 3.95 15.31
CA GLU A 182 15.74 5.38 15.12
C GLU A 182 15.52 5.82 13.66
N GLU A 183 15.77 4.92 12.70
CA GLU A 183 15.56 5.18 11.29
C GLU A 183 14.06 5.43 11.00
N THR A 184 13.73 6.55 10.34
CA THR A 184 12.36 6.86 9.95
C THR A 184 11.95 6.09 8.69
N ILE A 185 12.82 6.12 7.67
CA ILE A 185 12.68 5.41 6.39
C ILE A 185 14.06 5.28 5.76
N SER A 186 14.36 4.16 5.13
CA SER A 186 15.63 3.91 4.47
C SER A 186 15.94 4.95 3.38
N GLU A 187 17.16 5.50 3.41
CA GLU A 187 17.62 6.45 2.40
C GLU A 187 17.62 5.85 0.99
N GLU A 188 17.85 4.55 0.85
CA GLU A 188 17.79 3.87 -0.45
C GLU A 188 16.39 3.99 -1.05
N VAL A 189 15.35 3.82 -0.27
CA VAL A 189 13.95 3.95 -0.71
C VAL A 189 13.67 5.38 -1.16
N LEU A 190 14.09 6.38 -0.38
CA LEU A 190 13.91 7.79 -0.72
C LEU A 190 14.62 8.16 -2.02
N ASN A 191 15.87 7.70 -2.19
CA ASN A 191 16.67 7.97 -3.38
C ASN A 191 16.06 7.32 -4.63
N ASP A 192 15.58 6.08 -4.52
CA ASP A 192 14.93 5.39 -5.63
C ASP A 192 13.64 6.10 -6.05
N VAL A 193 12.80 6.49 -5.07
CA VAL A 193 11.56 7.24 -5.34
C VAL A 193 11.84 8.56 -6.01
N CYS A 194 12.77 9.37 -5.48
CA CYS A 194 13.14 10.66 -6.07
C CYS A 194 13.70 10.50 -7.50
N SER A 195 14.58 9.53 -7.69
CA SER A 195 15.20 9.25 -8.99
C SER A 195 14.16 8.82 -10.03
N TRP A 196 13.24 7.94 -9.63
CA TRP A 196 12.18 7.47 -10.52
C TRP A 196 11.20 8.59 -10.89
N ILE A 197 10.73 9.39 -9.92
CA ILE A 197 9.85 10.53 -10.18
C ILE A 197 10.52 11.50 -11.16
N ASN A 198 11.77 11.87 -10.91
CA ASN A 198 12.53 12.75 -11.81
C ASN A 198 12.62 12.18 -13.22
N LYS A 199 12.91 10.87 -13.34
CA LYS A 199 13.02 10.20 -14.64
C LYS A 199 11.71 10.21 -15.43
N ILE A 200 10.56 10.04 -14.78
CA ILE A 200 9.28 9.95 -15.49
C ILE A 200 8.63 11.32 -15.75
N THR A 201 9.00 12.35 -14.98
CA THR A 201 8.46 13.71 -15.09
C THR A 201 9.35 14.65 -15.90
N ASN A 202 10.68 14.41 -15.92
CA ASN A 202 11.61 15.13 -16.78
C ASN A 202 11.60 14.50 -18.19
N THR A 203 10.52 14.70 -18.93
CA THR A 203 10.55 14.51 -20.38
C THR A 203 11.37 15.67 -20.96
N HIS A 204 12.64 15.40 -21.31
CA HIS A 204 13.37 16.31 -22.18
C HIS A 204 12.56 16.48 -23.47
N HIS A 205 12.06 17.67 -23.71
CA HIS A 205 11.59 18.13 -25.01
C HIS A 205 12.74 18.25 -25.99
#